data_674be2275422eac8c8f76415a56f3b2b
#
_entry.id   674be2275422eac8c8f76415a56f3b2b
#
_cell.length_a   1.000
_cell.length_b   1.000
_cell.length_c   1.000
_cell.angle_alpha   90.00
_cell.angle_beta   90.00
_cell.angle_gamma   90.00
#
_symmetry.space_group_name_H-M   'P 1'
#
loop_
_entity.id
_entity.type
_entity.pdbx_description
1 polymer ?
#
loop_
_entity_poly.entity_id
_entity_poly.type
_entity_poly.pdbx_seq_one_letter_code
_entity_poly.pdbx_strand_id
1 'polypeptide(L)'
;MSEDVPREYISALNKAQTYSDMMHMSKKGLYDQLASENGEKFTEEAAQYAVEHVKADFKLNALEKAKTYQKTMDMSSSAIYDQLISEYGEKFTEEEAQYAVDNLPK
;
A
#
# COMPACT_ATOMS: atom_id res chain seq x y z
N MET A 1 -4.09 26.39 1.77
CA MET A 1 -4.65 26.37 3.12
C MET A 1 -5.45 25.10 3.30
N SER A 2 -5.30 24.48 4.48
CA SER A 2 -5.99 23.24 4.74
C SER A 2 -7.49 23.40 4.76
N GLU A 3 -7.99 24.58 5.11
CA GLU A 3 -9.42 24.84 5.11
C GLU A 3 -10.03 24.77 3.71
N ASP A 4 -9.20 24.81 2.67
CA ASP A 4 -9.68 24.68 1.30
C ASP A 4 -9.78 23.22 0.85
N VAL A 5 -9.36 22.29 1.70
CA VAL A 5 -9.37 20.88 1.35
C VAL A 5 -10.75 20.29 1.70
N PRO A 6 -11.43 19.68 0.73
CA PRO A 6 -12.76 19.10 1.02
C PRO A 6 -12.68 18.07 2.14
N ARG A 7 -13.74 17.99 2.92
CA ARG A 7 -13.80 17.04 4.04
C ARG A 7 -13.57 15.60 3.58
N GLU A 8 -14.09 15.26 2.40
CA GLU A 8 -13.95 13.91 1.88
C GLU A 8 -12.46 13.55 1.67
N TYR A 9 -11.66 14.55 1.25
CA TYR A 9 -10.23 14.32 1.07
C TYR A 9 -9.56 14.01 2.40
N ILE A 10 -9.94 14.72 3.45
CA ILE A 10 -9.42 14.48 4.80
C ILE A 10 -9.79 13.07 5.27
N SER A 11 -11.05 12.69 5.04
CA SER A 11 -11.50 11.34 5.41
C SER A 11 -10.73 10.26 4.66
N ALA A 12 -10.50 10.48 3.36
CA ALA A 12 -9.73 9.52 2.55
C ALA A 12 -8.31 9.41 3.07
N LEU A 13 -7.68 10.54 3.43
CA LEU A 13 -6.33 10.53 3.96
C LEU A 13 -6.25 9.76 5.28
N ASN A 14 -7.23 9.97 6.16
CA ASN A 14 -7.27 9.26 7.43
C ASN A 14 -7.41 7.76 7.22
N LYS A 15 -8.26 7.35 6.26
CA LYS A 15 -8.39 5.94 5.92
C LYS A 15 -7.09 5.37 5.35
N ALA A 16 -6.45 6.14 4.46
CA ALA A 16 -5.18 5.70 3.86
C ALA A 16 -4.14 5.47 4.93
N GLN A 17 -4.07 6.38 5.91
CA GLN A 17 -3.09 6.25 6.98
C GLN A 17 -3.33 4.97 7.78
N THR A 18 -4.57 4.68 8.11
CA THR A 18 -4.92 3.46 8.84
C THR A 18 -4.56 2.20 8.06
N TYR A 19 -4.94 2.17 6.78
CA TYR A 19 -4.62 1.02 5.94
C TYR A 19 -3.12 0.82 5.79
N SER A 20 -2.36 1.92 5.61
CA SER A 20 -0.92 1.81 5.49
C SER A 20 -0.29 1.28 6.76
N ASP A 21 -0.68 1.87 7.91
CA ASP A 21 -0.06 1.53 9.19
C ASP A 21 -0.39 0.10 9.62
N MET A 22 -1.60 -0.36 9.35
CA MET A 22 -2.06 -1.65 9.85
C MET A 22 -1.92 -2.78 8.83
N MET A 23 -2.04 -2.46 7.53
CA MET A 23 -2.07 -3.50 6.51
C MET A 23 -0.89 -3.42 5.55
N HIS A 24 -0.03 -2.41 5.69
CA HIS A 24 1.21 -2.30 4.91
C HIS A 24 0.95 -2.39 3.41
N MET A 25 -0.05 -1.63 2.95
CA MET A 25 -0.45 -1.68 1.54
C MET A 25 0.49 -0.87 0.67
N SER A 26 0.52 -1.21 -0.62
CA SER A 26 1.24 -0.41 -1.61
C SER A 26 0.44 0.86 -1.92
N LYS A 27 1.11 1.83 -2.55
CA LYS A 27 0.45 3.07 -2.95
C LYS A 27 -0.72 2.79 -3.90
N LYS A 28 -0.49 1.95 -4.91
CA LYS A 28 -1.53 1.61 -5.87
C LYS A 28 -2.65 0.80 -5.22
N GLY A 29 -2.30 -0.11 -4.31
CA GLY A 29 -3.29 -0.87 -3.57
C GLY A 29 -4.16 0.03 -2.71
N LEU A 30 -3.54 1.03 -2.05
CA LEU A 30 -4.30 2.01 -1.27
C LEU A 30 -5.27 2.79 -2.15
N TYR A 31 -4.80 3.28 -3.29
CA TYR A 31 -5.66 4.03 -4.20
C TYR A 31 -6.87 3.19 -4.61
N ASP A 32 -6.61 1.95 -5.03
CA ASP A 32 -7.67 1.06 -5.47
C ASP A 32 -8.68 0.80 -4.34
N GLN A 33 -8.18 0.58 -3.12
CA GLN A 33 -9.06 0.31 -1.97
C GLN A 33 -9.93 1.52 -1.65
N LEU A 34 -9.35 2.71 -1.74
CA LEU A 34 -10.09 3.93 -1.42
C LEU A 34 -11.15 4.25 -2.48
N ALA A 35 -10.84 4.05 -3.75
CA ALA A 35 -11.71 4.42 -4.86
C ALA A 35 -12.68 3.32 -5.28
N SER A 36 -12.46 2.08 -4.86
CA SER A 36 -13.23 0.95 -5.34
C SER A 36 -14.69 1.01 -4.89
N GLU A 37 -15.60 0.59 -5.78
CA GLU A 37 -17.01 0.41 -5.45
C GLU A 37 -17.20 -0.62 -4.34
N ASN A 38 -16.30 -1.59 -4.26
CA ASN A 38 -16.37 -2.61 -3.22
C ASN A 38 -15.54 -2.26 -1.99
N GLY A 39 -14.83 -1.12 -2.03
CA GLY A 39 -14.04 -0.63 -0.91
C GLY A 39 -14.69 0.57 -0.28
N GLU A 40 -13.92 1.68 -0.19
CA GLU A 40 -14.38 2.86 0.54
C GLU A 40 -15.20 3.82 -0.30
N LYS A 41 -15.22 3.65 -1.60
CA LYS A 41 -16.06 4.44 -2.53
C LYS A 41 -15.76 5.94 -2.54
N PHE A 42 -14.53 6.32 -2.21
CA PHE A 42 -14.13 7.72 -2.36
C PHE A 42 -14.02 8.07 -3.84
N THR A 43 -14.14 9.37 -4.15
CA THR A 43 -13.87 9.81 -5.51
C THR A 43 -12.42 9.60 -5.87
N GLU A 44 -12.13 9.57 -7.18
CA GLU A 44 -10.76 9.41 -7.63
C GLU A 44 -9.88 10.55 -7.13
N GLU A 45 -10.43 11.77 -7.12
CA GLU A 45 -9.68 12.93 -6.62
C GLU A 45 -9.34 12.79 -5.15
N ALA A 46 -10.28 12.33 -4.34
CA ALA A 46 -10.03 12.14 -2.91
C ALA A 46 -9.00 11.03 -2.69
N ALA A 47 -9.12 9.94 -3.42
CA ALA A 47 -8.17 8.82 -3.30
C ALA A 47 -6.77 9.26 -3.72
N GLN A 48 -6.65 10.03 -4.81
CA GLN A 48 -5.35 10.52 -5.26
C GLN A 48 -4.73 11.45 -4.23
N TYR A 49 -5.52 12.37 -3.70
CA TYR A 49 -5.03 13.25 -2.62
C TYR A 49 -4.50 12.43 -1.46
N ALA A 50 -5.25 11.40 -1.06
CA ALA A 50 -4.89 10.60 0.10
C ALA A 50 -3.55 9.89 -0.10
N VAL A 51 -3.35 9.25 -1.26
CA VAL A 51 -2.11 8.49 -1.46
C VAL A 51 -0.91 9.39 -1.69
N GLU A 52 -1.15 10.65 -2.07
CA GLU A 52 -0.04 11.61 -2.22
C GLU A 52 0.35 12.25 -0.90
N HIS A 53 -0.54 12.24 0.09
CA HIS A 53 -0.30 12.92 1.37
C HIS A 53 -0.15 11.97 2.56
N VAL A 54 -0.44 10.68 2.37
CA VAL A 54 -0.29 9.71 3.46
C VAL A 54 1.19 9.63 3.86
N LYS A 55 1.42 9.51 5.17
CA LYS A 55 2.77 9.37 5.69
C LYS A 55 3.10 7.88 5.73
N ALA A 56 3.76 7.41 4.68
CA ALA A 56 4.08 6.00 4.53
C ALA A 56 5.39 5.87 3.78
N ASP A 57 6.16 4.88 4.19
CA ASP A 57 7.33 4.44 3.43
C ASP A 57 6.93 3.14 2.76
N PHE A 58 6.65 3.22 1.46
CA PHE A 58 6.13 2.05 0.75
C PHE A 58 7.17 0.94 0.59
N LYS A 59 8.45 1.28 0.65
CA LYS A 59 9.49 0.24 0.68
C LYS A 59 9.40 -0.57 1.97
N LEU A 60 9.18 0.12 3.10
CA LEU A 60 9.00 -0.57 4.37
C LEU A 60 7.70 -1.36 4.40
N ASN A 61 6.63 -0.83 3.79
CA ASN A 61 5.39 -1.58 3.68
C ASN A 61 5.63 -2.88 2.90
N ALA A 62 6.38 -2.79 1.80
CA ALA A 62 6.69 -3.98 1.00
C ALA A 62 7.50 -4.98 1.83
N LEU A 63 8.46 -4.51 2.62
CA LEU A 63 9.26 -5.37 3.46
C LEU A 63 8.39 -6.07 4.51
N GLU A 64 7.46 -5.35 5.14
CA GLU A 64 6.59 -5.98 6.13
C GLU A 64 5.70 -7.04 5.50
N LYS A 65 5.18 -6.78 4.30
CA LYS A 65 4.42 -7.79 3.57
C LYS A 65 5.28 -9.00 3.23
N ALA A 66 6.51 -8.74 2.78
CA ALA A 66 7.43 -9.82 2.42
C ALA A 66 7.74 -10.70 3.63
N LYS A 67 7.95 -10.08 4.79
CA LYS A 67 8.20 -10.85 6.02
C LYS A 67 7.02 -11.75 6.37
N THR A 68 5.81 -11.24 6.19
CA THR A 68 4.61 -12.02 6.45
C THR A 68 4.52 -13.23 5.53
N TYR A 69 4.77 -13.03 4.24
CA TYR A 69 4.75 -14.14 3.28
C TYR A 69 5.83 -15.16 3.60
N GLN A 70 7.02 -14.71 3.98
CA GLN A 70 8.11 -15.61 4.32
C GLN A 70 7.79 -16.41 5.58
N LYS A 71 7.34 -15.73 6.62
CA LYS A 71 7.15 -16.35 7.93
C LYS A 71 5.89 -17.20 7.99
N THR A 72 4.80 -16.72 7.39
CA THR A 72 3.49 -17.37 7.51
C THR A 72 3.28 -18.42 6.43
N MET A 73 3.79 -18.18 5.24
CA MET A 73 3.50 -19.03 4.08
C MET A 73 4.75 -19.73 3.53
N ASP A 74 5.91 -19.49 4.15
CA ASP A 74 7.16 -20.15 3.77
C ASP A 74 7.49 -20.00 2.29
N MET A 75 7.17 -18.83 1.72
CA MET A 75 7.42 -18.57 0.31
C MET A 75 8.87 -18.25 0.06
N SER A 76 9.36 -18.61 -1.12
CA SER A 76 10.70 -18.25 -1.56
C SER A 76 10.79 -16.75 -1.86
N SER A 77 12.01 -16.21 -1.87
CA SER A 77 12.20 -14.80 -2.22
C SER A 77 11.67 -14.46 -3.61
N SER A 78 11.90 -15.37 -4.59
CA SER A 78 11.40 -15.14 -5.94
C SER A 78 9.88 -15.10 -6.00
N ALA A 79 9.23 -16.02 -5.26
CA ALA A 79 7.77 -16.04 -5.23
C ALA A 79 7.22 -14.82 -4.52
N ILE A 80 7.89 -14.37 -3.45
CA ILE A 80 7.49 -13.16 -2.73
C ILE A 80 7.60 -11.95 -3.64
N TYR A 81 8.71 -11.82 -4.37
CA TYR A 81 8.88 -10.72 -5.31
C TYR A 81 7.72 -10.67 -6.31
N ASP A 82 7.40 -11.80 -6.91
CA ASP A 82 6.32 -11.86 -7.89
C ASP A 82 4.98 -11.46 -7.28
N GLN A 83 4.72 -11.90 -6.05
CA GLN A 83 3.47 -11.56 -5.36
C GLN A 83 3.40 -10.07 -5.06
N LEU A 84 4.53 -9.48 -4.67
CA LEU A 84 4.56 -8.05 -4.33
C LEU A 84 4.26 -7.16 -5.53
N ILE A 85 4.74 -7.52 -6.72
CA ILE A 85 4.53 -6.70 -7.91
C ILE A 85 3.28 -7.06 -8.69
N SER A 86 2.60 -8.15 -8.35
CA SER A 86 1.48 -8.64 -9.13
C SER A 86 0.32 -7.64 -9.18
N GLU A 87 -0.25 -7.45 -10.36
CA GLU A 87 -1.47 -6.65 -10.52
C GLU A 87 -2.64 -7.24 -9.74
N TYR A 88 -2.61 -8.53 -9.50
CA TYR A 88 -3.64 -9.24 -8.75
C TYR A 88 -3.22 -9.47 -7.30
N GLY A 89 -2.01 -9.06 -6.94
CA GLY A 89 -1.51 -9.19 -5.59
C GLY A 89 -1.36 -7.82 -4.94
N GLU A 90 -0.14 -7.51 -4.51
CA GLU A 90 0.10 -6.33 -3.68
C GLU A 90 0.32 -5.05 -4.47
N LYS A 91 0.67 -5.13 -5.74
CA LYS A 91 0.80 -3.96 -6.64
C LYS A 91 1.90 -2.99 -6.22
N PHE A 92 2.95 -3.46 -5.56
CA PHE A 92 4.13 -2.64 -5.30
C PHE A 92 4.91 -2.43 -6.59
N THR A 93 5.76 -1.40 -6.61
CA THR A 93 6.68 -1.21 -7.73
C THR A 93 7.79 -2.25 -7.66
N GLU A 94 8.47 -2.44 -8.80
CA GLU A 94 9.61 -3.37 -8.83
C GLU A 94 10.71 -2.94 -7.86
N GLU A 95 10.93 -1.62 -7.76
CA GLU A 95 11.95 -1.10 -6.86
C GLU A 95 11.60 -1.40 -5.39
N GLU A 96 10.33 -1.21 -5.03
CA GLU A 96 9.87 -1.50 -3.68
C GLU A 96 9.98 -2.98 -3.36
N ALA A 97 9.59 -3.82 -4.31
CA ALA A 97 9.66 -5.27 -4.14
C ALA A 97 11.10 -5.75 -4.02
N GLN A 98 12.01 -5.19 -4.82
CA GLN A 98 13.42 -5.55 -4.75
C GLN A 98 14.01 -5.19 -3.39
N TYR A 99 13.69 -3.98 -2.92
CA TYR A 99 14.13 -3.56 -1.59
C TYR A 99 13.66 -4.56 -0.53
N ALA A 100 12.40 -4.99 -0.65
CA ALA A 100 11.82 -5.89 0.34
C ALA A 100 12.55 -7.23 0.38
N VAL A 101 12.74 -7.86 -0.79
CA VAL A 101 13.39 -9.17 -0.80
C VAL A 101 14.87 -9.09 -0.45
N ASP A 102 15.53 -7.96 -0.77
CA ASP A 102 16.93 -7.77 -0.41
C ASP A 102 17.13 -7.64 1.10
N ASN A 103 16.09 -7.24 1.82
CA ASN A 103 16.17 -6.98 3.25
C ASN A 103 15.44 -8.03 4.10
N LEU A 104 15.00 -9.12 3.51
CA LEU A 104 14.37 -10.20 4.27
C LEU A 104 15.38 -10.85 5.21
N PRO A 105 14.94 -11.27 6.40
CA PRO A 105 15.79 -12.00 7.33
C PRO A 105 16.23 -13.33 6.69
N LYS A 106 17.43 -13.74 7.01
CA LYS A 106 17.99 -15.01 6.52
C LYS A 106 17.61 -16.17 7.42
#